data_bbdec80f5810ed3fc1779f86a7006c0d
#
_entry.id   bbdec80f5810ed3fc1779f86a7006c0d
#
_cell.length_a   1.000
_cell.length_b   1.000
_cell.length_c   1.000
_cell.angle_alpha   90.00
_cell.angle_beta   90.00
_cell.angle_gamma   90.00
#
_symmetry.space_group_name_H-M   'P 1'
#
loop_
_entity.id
_entity.type
_entity.pdbx_description
1 polymer ?
#
loop_
_entity_poly.entity_id
_entity_poly.type
_entity_poly.pdbx_seq_one_letter_code
_entity_poly.pdbx_strand_id
1 'polypeptide(L)'
;MKVWVCSVCGYVHMGEEPAEVCPVCKAPASKFNLKEESKKEKTWICAVCGYKHVGEEALDECPQCKAPKSKFKLQEMSLTEKIIWADEHKIGVAQGLDEWVVQSLRENFTAECTEVGMYLAMSRQADRDGLPEVAEAYKRIAFEEAEHAAKFAELLGEVVHADTKKNLELRVAAEAGATEGKLELATKAKELGYDAIHDTVHEMCKDEARHGSAFQGLLGRYFK
;
A
#
# COMPACT_ATOMS: atom_id res chain seq x y z
N MET A 1 14.51 29.06 -17.44
CA MET A 1 14.35 29.04 -15.98
C MET A 1 14.64 27.62 -15.54
N LYS A 2 15.64 27.42 -14.71
CA LYS A 2 16.10 26.10 -14.25
C LYS A 2 15.31 25.67 -13.03
N VAL A 3 15.15 24.37 -12.84
CA VAL A 3 14.47 23.79 -11.69
C VAL A 3 15.51 23.10 -10.80
N TRP A 4 15.57 23.54 -9.55
CA TRP A 4 16.50 23.03 -8.55
C TRP A 4 15.74 22.28 -7.46
N VAL A 5 16.18 21.09 -7.10
CA VAL A 5 15.52 20.26 -6.07
C VAL A 5 16.47 20.08 -4.89
N CYS A 6 16.00 20.42 -3.69
CA CYS A 6 16.76 20.18 -2.47
C CYS A 6 16.82 18.67 -2.17
N SER A 7 18.03 18.11 -2.14
CA SER A 7 18.28 16.68 -1.89
C SER A 7 17.96 16.23 -0.45
N VAL A 8 17.69 17.18 0.44
CA VAL A 8 17.39 16.88 1.86
C VAL A 8 15.87 16.75 2.10
N CYS A 9 15.05 17.64 1.50
CA CYS A 9 13.62 17.71 1.79
C CYS A 9 12.72 17.74 0.55
N GLY A 10 13.28 17.66 -0.67
CA GLY A 10 12.51 17.69 -1.91
C GLY A 10 11.97 19.06 -2.32
N TYR A 11 12.25 20.15 -1.56
CA TYR A 11 11.79 21.49 -1.94
C TYR A 11 12.27 21.87 -3.34
N VAL A 12 11.37 22.39 -4.17
CA VAL A 12 11.62 22.80 -5.55
C VAL A 12 11.77 24.32 -5.63
N HIS A 13 12.91 24.77 -6.16
CA HIS A 13 13.22 26.18 -6.44
C HIS A 13 13.31 26.41 -7.95
N MET A 14 12.66 27.46 -8.45
CA MET A 14 12.74 27.89 -9.85
C MET A 14 13.57 29.15 -9.96
N GLY A 15 14.70 29.07 -10.66
CA GLY A 15 15.62 30.19 -10.85
C GLY A 15 16.77 29.82 -11.77
N GLU A 16 17.62 30.80 -12.15
CA GLU A 16 18.82 30.50 -12.91
C GLU A 16 19.90 29.84 -12.04
N GLU A 17 19.85 30.11 -10.73
CA GLU A 17 20.76 29.56 -9.70
C GLU A 17 19.95 28.88 -8.59
N PRO A 18 20.55 27.95 -7.81
CA PRO A 18 19.90 27.38 -6.66
C PRO A 18 19.65 28.42 -5.56
N ALA A 19 18.66 28.21 -4.72
CA ALA A 19 18.44 29.05 -3.55
C ALA A 19 19.67 28.96 -2.61
N GLU A 20 20.14 30.09 -2.08
CA GLU A 20 21.28 30.11 -1.15
C GLU A 20 21.08 29.21 0.06
N VAL A 21 19.83 29.18 0.58
CA VAL A 21 19.40 28.36 1.70
C VAL A 21 17.99 27.84 1.42
N CYS A 22 17.77 26.56 1.65
CA CYS A 22 16.44 25.96 1.51
C CYS A 22 15.46 26.58 2.54
N PRO A 23 14.33 27.16 2.09
CA PRO A 23 13.37 27.79 3.02
C PRO A 23 12.70 26.79 3.95
N VAL A 24 12.64 25.51 3.57
CA VAL A 24 11.98 24.43 4.33
C VAL A 24 12.93 23.81 5.36
N CYS A 25 14.09 23.27 4.92
CA CYS A 25 14.97 22.50 5.81
C CYS A 25 16.27 23.21 6.18
N LYS A 26 16.47 24.46 5.73
CA LYS A 26 17.66 25.28 5.97
C LYS A 26 18.97 24.70 5.41
N ALA A 27 18.90 23.73 4.51
CA ALA A 27 20.07 23.17 3.82
C ALA A 27 20.72 24.25 2.90
N PRO A 28 22.05 24.27 2.78
CA PRO A 28 22.77 25.24 1.94
C PRO A 28 22.55 24.94 0.44
N ALA A 29 22.87 25.91 -0.42
CA ALA A 29 22.77 25.82 -1.87
C ALA A 29 23.42 24.56 -2.47
N SER A 30 24.51 24.07 -1.86
CA SER A 30 25.21 22.84 -2.28
C SER A 30 24.36 21.56 -2.18
N LYS A 31 23.20 21.62 -1.54
CA LYS A 31 22.24 20.51 -1.44
C LYS A 31 21.13 20.60 -2.49
N PHE A 32 21.19 21.56 -3.38
CA PHE A 32 20.27 21.64 -4.51
C PHE A 32 20.88 20.96 -5.74
N ASN A 33 20.14 20.04 -6.31
CA ASN A 33 20.46 19.40 -7.58
C ASN A 33 19.66 20.06 -8.69
N LEU A 34 20.32 20.37 -9.81
CA LEU A 34 19.62 20.79 -11.02
C LEU A 34 18.81 19.62 -11.55
N LYS A 35 17.50 19.80 -11.62
CA LYS A 35 16.64 18.85 -12.34
C LYS A 35 16.80 19.15 -13.82
N GLU A 36 17.60 18.35 -14.52
CA GLU A 36 17.67 18.44 -15.97
C GLU A 36 16.26 18.25 -16.53
N GLU A 37 15.80 19.16 -17.39
CA GLU A 37 14.61 18.88 -18.19
C GLU A 37 14.93 17.64 -19.01
N SER A 38 14.32 16.51 -18.67
CA SER A 38 14.31 15.36 -19.57
C SER A 38 13.78 15.86 -20.91
N LYS A 39 14.58 15.77 -21.97
CA LYS A 39 14.13 16.09 -23.34
C LYS A 39 12.78 15.38 -23.51
N LYS A 40 11.74 16.17 -23.80
CA LYS A 40 10.38 15.66 -23.98
C LYS A 40 10.41 14.74 -25.19
N GLU A 41 10.60 13.46 -24.96
CA GLU A 41 10.48 12.45 -26.00
C GLU A 41 9.04 12.48 -26.51
N LYS A 42 8.88 12.79 -27.79
CA LYS A 42 7.59 12.79 -28.46
C LYS A 42 7.20 11.35 -28.79
N THR A 43 5.97 10.98 -28.51
CA THR A 43 5.45 9.65 -28.92
C THR A 43 4.63 9.84 -30.20
N TRP A 44 5.01 9.10 -31.22
CA TRP A 44 4.36 9.07 -32.54
C TRP A 44 3.59 7.77 -32.71
N ILE A 45 2.34 7.83 -33.10
CA ILE A 45 1.50 6.65 -33.32
C ILE A 45 1.19 6.53 -34.81
N CYS A 46 1.48 5.36 -35.37
CA CYS A 46 1.05 5.04 -36.72
C CYS A 46 -0.48 4.87 -36.78
N ALA A 47 -1.16 5.73 -37.52
CA ALA A 47 -2.63 5.73 -37.64
C ALA A 47 -3.18 4.50 -38.37
N VAL A 48 -2.31 3.66 -38.99
CA VAL A 48 -2.73 2.46 -39.72
C VAL A 48 -2.73 1.22 -38.83
N CYS A 49 -1.68 1.02 -38.00
CA CYS A 49 -1.52 -0.20 -37.21
C CYS A 49 -1.34 0.02 -35.71
N GLY A 50 -1.32 1.26 -35.24
CA GLY A 50 -1.14 1.58 -33.81
C GLY A 50 0.29 1.47 -33.30
N TYR A 51 1.28 1.18 -34.15
CA TYR A 51 2.68 1.12 -33.74
C TYR A 51 3.13 2.45 -33.11
N LYS A 52 3.79 2.37 -31.95
CA LYS A 52 4.30 3.54 -31.22
C LYS A 52 5.80 3.68 -31.41
N HIS A 53 6.24 4.89 -31.72
CA HIS A 53 7.63 5.29 -31.81
C HIS A 53 7.89 6.45 -30.85
N VAL A 54 8.94 6.35 -30.06
CA VAL A 54 9.40 7.43 -29.16
C VAL A 54 10.63 8.07 -29.78
N GLY A 55 10.58 9.38 -30.02
CA GLY A 55 11.66 10.14 -30.63
C GLY A 55 11.27 11.58 -30.95
N GLU A 56 12.23 12.40 -31.31
CA GLU A 56 11.97 13.82 -31.65
C GLU A 56 11.10 13.97 -32.91
N GLU A 57 11.19 13.02 -33.86
CA GLU A 57 10.45 12.99 -35.12
C GLU A 57 9.82 11.63 -35.39
N ALA A 58 8.79 11.65 -36.23
CA ALA A 58 8.19 10.40 -36.74
C ALA A 58 9.16 9.67 -37.67
N LEU A 59 9.09 8.33 -37.65
CA LEU A 59 9.84 7.49 -38.59
C LEU A 59 9.40 7.76 -40.03
N ASP A 60 10.31 7.65 -40.99
CA ASP A 60 10.00 7.83 -42.41
C ASP A 60 9.07 6.71 -42.93
N GLU A 61 9.17 5.51 -42.36
CA GLU A 61 8.32 4.36 -42.65
C GLU A 61 8.02 3.56 -41.39
N CYS A 62 6.79 3.10 -41.23
CA CYS A 62 6.40 2.25 -40.11
C CYS A 62 7.05 0.85 -40.23
N PRO A 63 7.81 0.39 -39.23
CA PRO A 63 8.48 -0.92 -39.29
C PRO A 63 7.49 -2.09 -39.30
N GLN A 64 6.27 -1.88 -38.81
CA GLN A 64 5.26 -2.93 -38.71
C GLN A 64 4.39 -3.05 -39.96
N CYS A 65 3.90 -1.91 -40.51
CA CYS A 65 2.93 -1.95 -41.61
C CYS A 65 3.40 -1.20 -42.88
N LYS A 66 4.63 -0.70 -42.92
CA LYS A 66 5.22 0.02 -44.04
C LYS A 66 4.48 1.34 -44.43
N ALA A 67 3.67 1.85 -43.57
CA ALA A 67 3.01 3.12 -43.79
C ALA A 67 4.01 4.30 -43.75
N PRO A 68 3.88 5.30 -44.64
CA PRO A 68 4.80 6.43 -44.71
C PRO A 68 4.70 7.35 -43.50
N LYS A 69 5.71 8.20 -43.28
CA LYS A 69 5.81 9.21 -42.20
C LYS A 69 4.52 10.01 -42.00
N SER A 70 3.83 10.35 -43.08
CA SER A 70 2.56 11.10 -43.07
C SER A 70 1.40 10.40 -42.32
N LYS A 71 1.54 9.11 -42.05
CA LYS A 71 0.56 8.32 -41.27
C LYS A 71 0.87 8.28 -39.78
N PHE A 72 2.00 8.86 -39.34
CA PHE A 72 2.26 9.01 -37.93
C PHE A 72 1.58 10.29 -37.40
N LYS A 73 0.94 10.15 -36.25
CA LYS A 73 0.36 11.26 -35.51
C LYS A 73 1.12 11.43 -34.20
N LEU A 74 1.43 12.67 -33.86
CA LEU A 74 1.96 12.97 -32.53
C LEU A 74 0.88 12.65 -31.49
N GLN A 75 1.22 11.81 -30.52
CA GLN A 75 0.38 11.61 -29.37
C GLN A 75 0.50 12.84 -28.46
N GLU A 76 -0.49 13.71 -28.48
CA GLU A 76 -0.60 14.76 -27.48
C GLU A 76 -1.00 14.12 -26.15
N MET A 77 -0.12 14.18 -25.17
CA MET A 77 -0.50 13.82 -23.80
C MET A 77 -1.57 14.79 -23.32
N SER A 78 -2.69 14.24 -22.84
CA SER A 78 -3.74 15.08 -22.23
C SER A 78 -3.13 15.86 -21.03
N LEU A 79 -3.69 17.01 -20.73
CA LEU A 79 -3.22 17.81 -19.57
C LEU A 79 -3.33 16.99 -18.26
N THR A 80 -4.29 16.09 -18.19
CA THR A 80 -4.50 15.19 -17.05
C THR A 80 -3.39 14.14 -16.91
N GLU A 81 -2.77 13.68 -18.04
CA GLU A 81 -1.64 12.75 -17.99
C GLU A 81 -0.30 13.42 -17.63
N LYS A 82 -0.24 14.76 -17.67
CA LYS A 82 0.95 15.55 -17.30
C LYS A 82 0.97 16.04 -15.87
N ILE A 83 -0.14 15.91 -15.15
CA ILE A 83 -0.25 16.38 -13.77
C ILE A 83 0.19 15.25 -12.84
N ILE A 84 1.40 15.37 -12.30
CA ILE A 84 1.86 14.55 -11.18
C ILE A 84 1.55 15.36 -9.92
N TRP A 85 0.51 14.97 -9.20
CA TRP A 85 0.06 15.69 -8.01
C TRP A 85 0.99 15.48 -6.81
N ALA A 86 1.48 14.25 -6.67
CA ALA A 86 2.44 13.81 -5.65
C ALA A 86 2.98 12.45 -6.06
N ASP A 87 3.98 11.95 -5.35
CA ASP A 87 4.29 10.52 -5.40
C ASP A 87 3.07 9.76 -4.87
N GLU A 88 2.53 8.86 -5.69
CA GLU A 88 1.42 8.05 -5.26
C GLU A 88 1.88 7.06 -4.19
N HIS A 89 1.18 7.07 -3.07
CA HIS A 89 1.28 6.00 -2.08
C HIS A 89 0.66 4.74 -2.68
N LYS A 90 1.51 3.81 -3.13
CA LYS A 90 1.09 2.54 -3.74
C LYS A 90 1.33 1.41 -2.78
N ILE A 91 0.43 0.44 -2.77
CA ILE A 91 0.66 -0.82 -2.05
C ILE A 91 1.95 -1.45 -2.58
N GLY A 92 2.85 -1.79 -1.66
CA GLY A 92 4.12 -2.44 -1.98
C GLY A 92 5.25 -1.49 -2.40
N VAL A 93 5.20 -0.20 -2.04
CA VAL A 93 6.30 0.76 -2.34
C VAL A 93 7.63 0.35 -1.73
N ALA A 94 7.64 -0.48 -0.69
CA ALA A 94 8.86 -0.99 -0.06
C ALA A 94 9.48 -2.19 -0.78
N GLN A 95 8.80 -2.77 -1.78
CA GLN A 95 9.32 -3.93 -2.50
C GLN A 95 10.59 -3.59 -3.29
N GLY A 96 11.64 -4.36 -3.06
CA GLY A 96 12.94 -4.17 -3.72
C GLY A 96 13.80 -3.05 -3.15
N LEU A 97 13.41 -2.46 -2.02
CA LEU A 97 14.23 -1.50 -1.28
C LEU A 97 15.32 -2.22 -0.45
N ASP A 98 16.10 -1.43 0.30
CA ASP A 98 17.11 -1.94 1.21
C ASP A 98 16.53 -2.96 2.21
N GLU A 99 17.22 -4.10 2.37
CA GLU A 99 16.71 -5.22 3.17
C GLU A 99 16.52 -4.85 4.65
N TRP A 100 17.37 -4.00 5.22
CA TRP A 100 17.21 -3.54 6.59
C TRP A 100 15.93 -2.72 6.77
N VAL A 101 15.60 -1.86 5.78
CA VAL A 101 14.36 -1.07 5.79
C VAL A 101 13.15 -1.99 5.72
N VAL A 102 13.14 -2.93 4.77
CA VAL A 102 12.03 -3.88 4.59
C VAL A 102 11.83 -4.73 5.82
N GLN A 103 12.93 -5.26 6.41
CA GLN A 103 12.85 -6.05 7.62
C GLN A 103 12.33 -5.23 8.82
N SER A 104 12.78 -3.99 8.98
CA SER A 104 12.27 -3.09 10.02
C SER A 104 10.76 -2.83 9.86
N LEU A 105 10.26 -2.66 8.62
CA LEU A 105 8.83 -2.51 8.37
C LEU A 105 8.03 -3.76 8.77
N ARG A 106 8.54 -4.97 8.50
CA ARG A 106 7.90 -6.24 8.92
C ARG A 106 7.85 -6.39 10.43
N GLU A 107 8.93 -6.04 11.12
CA GLU A 107 9.01 -6.08 12.58
C GLU A 107 8.01 -5.10 13.21
N ASN A 108 7.95 -3.87 12.71
CA ASN A 108 6.95 -2.90 13.16
C ASN A 108 5.54 -3.38 12.86
N PHE A 109 5.23 -3.87 11.66
CA PHE A 109 3.93 -4.45 11.34
C PHE A 109 3.50 -5.52 12.36
N THR A 110 4.41 -6.43 12.72
CA THR A 110 4.14 -7.48 13.69
C THR A 110 3.94 -6.92 15.11
N ALA A 111 4.72 -5.93 15.50
CA ALA A 111 4.61 -5.27 16.79
C ALA A 111 3.25 -4.56 16.93
N GLU A 112 2.85 -3.74 15.97
CA GLU A 112 1.58 -3.03 15.95
C GLU A 112 0.38 -4.00 16.00
N CYS A 113 0.39 -5.06 15.20
CA CYS A 113 -0.65 -6.10 15.27
C CYS A 113 -0.76 -6.74 16.65
N THR A 114 0.37 -6.93 17.33
CA THR A 114 0.42 -7.50 18.69
C THR A 114 -0.13 -6.51 19.71
N GLU A 115 0.21 -5.23 19.59
CA GLU A 115 -0.23 -4.17 20.49
C GLU A 115 -1.73 -3.94 20.42
N VAL A 116 -2.36 -4.06 19.25
CA VAL A 116 -3.83 -4.05 19.12
C VAL A 116 -4.47 -5.07 20.06
N GLY A 117 -4.01 -6.32 20.01
CA GLY A 117 -4.54 -7.39 20.87
C GLY A 117 -4.27 -7.17 22.35
N MET A 118 -3.04 -6.74 22.68
CA MET A 118 -2.61 -6.44 24.05
C MET A 118 -3.46 -5.32 24.67
N TYR A 119 -3.58 -4.18 24.00
CA TYR A 119 -4.30 -3.02 24.53
C TYR A 119 -5.79 -3.28 24.67
N LEU A 120 -6.41 -4.03 23.74
CA LEU A 120 -7.80 -4.46 23.91
C LEU A 120 -7.98 -5.39 25.12
N ALA A 121 -7.02 -6.28 25.38
CA ALA A 121 -7.05 -7.14 26.57
C ALA A 121 -6.84 -6.33 27.88
N MET A 122 -5.90 -5.39 27.87
CA MET A 122 -5.64 -4.46 28.97
C MET A 122 -6.85 -3.55 29.25
N SER A 123 -7.54 -3.08 28.20
CA SER A 123 -8.80 -2.33 28.34
C SER A 123 -9.85 -3.13 29.13
N ARG A 124 -10.05 -4.41 28.75
CA ARG A 124 -11.00 -5.29 29.47
C ARG A 124 -10.60 -5.53 30.93
N GLN A 125 -9.29 -5.59 31.22
CA GLN A 125 -8.81 -5.71 32.60
C GLN A 125 -9.05 -4.44 33.39
N ALA A 126 -8.77 -3.27 32.82
CA ALA A 126 -9.03 -1.98 33.47
C ALA A 126 -10.53 -1.78 33.80
N ASP A 127 -11.42 -2.23 32.91
CA ASP A 127 -12.88 -2.24 33.19
C ASP A 127 -13.23 -3.12 34.40
N ARG A 128 -12.65 -4.34 34.50
CA ARG A 128 -12.87 -5.22 35.67
C ARG A 128 -12.34 -4.61 36.98
N ASP A 129 -11.28 -3.82 36.87
CA ASP A 129 -10.67 -3.12 38.02
C ASP A 129 -11.43 -1.83 38.41
N GLY A 130 -12.47 -1.48 37.65
CA GLY A 130 -13.26 -0.27 37.89
C GLY A 130 -12.58 1.02 37.47
N LEU A 131 -11.69 0.97 36.46
CA LEU A 131 -10.91 2.06 35.92
C LEU A 131 -11.35 2.44 34.48
N PRO A 132 -12.59 2.93 34.26
CA PRO A 132 -13.15 3.12 32.93
C PRO A 132 -12.39 4.11 32.06
N GLU A 133 -11.78 5.15 32.63
CA GLU A 133 -10.95 6.09 31.86
C GLU A 133 -9.68 5.45 31.31
N VAL A 134 -9.06 4.53 32.07
CA VAL A 134 -7.91 3.76 31.64
C VAL A 134 -8.32 2.75 30.55
N ALA A 135 -9.46 2.09 30.75
CA ALA A 135 -10.02 1.16 29.77
C ALA A 135 -10.27 1.84 28.42
N GLU A 136 -10.89 3.01 28.43
CA GLU A 136 -11.16 3.77 27.20
C GLU A 136 -9.87 4.28 26.54
N ALA A 137 -8.87 4.70 27.32
CA ALA A 137 -7.57 5.10 26.79
C ALA A 137 -6.90 3.93 26.04
N TYR A 138 -6.81 2.74 26.65
CA TYR A 138 -6.27 1.55 25.99
C TYR A 138 -7.03 1.18 24.72
N LYS A 139 -8.35 1.20 24.76
CA LYS A 139 -9.19 0.86 23.61
C LYS A 139 -8.96 1.83 22.45
N ARG A 140 -8.90 3.13 22.72
CA ARG A 140 -8.65 4.13 21.70
C ARG A 140 -7.26 3.96 21.06
N ILE A 141 -6.23 3.78 21.89
CA ILE A 141 -4.86 3.56 21.41
C ILE A 141 -4.78 2.28 20.57
N ALA A 142 -5.46 1.20 20.97
CA ALA A 142 -5.49 -0.03 20.16
C ALA A 142 -5.98 0.20 18.71
N PHE A 143 -6.94 1.12 18.50
CA PHE A 143 -7.36 1.49 17.15
C PHE A 143 -6.35 2.37 16.42
N GLU A 144 -5.56 3.19 17.14
CA GLU A 144 -4.45 3.94 16.54
C GLU A 144 -3.35 2.97 16.06
N GLU A 145 -3.02 1.94 16.85
CA GLU A 145 -2.05 0.90 16.44
C GLU A 145 -2.57 0.04 15.26
N ALA A 146 -3.88 -0.18 15.17
CA ALA A 146 -4.46 -0.84 14.02
C ALA A 146 -4.26 -0.03 12.71
N GLU A 147 -4.34 1.30 12.78
CA GLU A 147 -4.03 2.20 11.66
C GLU A 147 -2.53 2.20 11.31
N HIS A 148 -1.64 2.11 12.31
CA HIS A 148 -0.20 1.95 12.06
C HIS A 148 0.09 0.63 11.36
N ALA A 149 -0.46 -0.48 11.86
CA ALA A 149 -0.34 -1.79 11.24
C ALA A 149 -0.84 -1.78 9.79
N ALA A 150 -1.99 -1.15 9.51
CA ALA A 150 -2.52 -1.02 8.15
C ALA A 150 -1.54 -0.28 7.23
N LYS A 151 -0.93 0.81 7.67
CA LYS A 151 0.06 1.56 6.89
C LYS A 151 1.31 0.73 6.61
N PHE A 152 1.85 0.00 7.58
CA PHE A 152 2.96 -0.92 7.35
C PHE A 152 2.60 -2.04 6.37
N ALA A 153 1.39 -2.60 6.45
CA ALA A 153 0.90 -3.58 5.49
C ALA A 153 0.85 -3.03 4.07
N GLU A 154 0.38 -1.79 3.89
CA GLU A 154 0.34 -1.11 2.59
C GLU A 154 1.74 -0.85 2.05
N LEU A 155 2.68 -0.36 2.87
CA LEU A 155 4.07 -0.13 2.46
C LEU A 155 4.73 -1.42 1.98
N LEU A 156 4.54 -2.52 2.69
CA LEU A 156 5.11 -3.83 2.37
C LEU A 156 4.43 -4.47 1.15
N GLY A 157 3.10 -4.41 1.03
CA GLY A 157 2.35 -5.08 -0.02
C GLY A 157 2.47 -6.61 0.01
N GLU A 158 2.73 -7.19 1.19
CA GLU A 158 2.93 -8.65 1.38
C GLU A 158 1.63 -9.35 1.78
N VAL A 159 0.80 -8.69 2.60
CA VAL A 159 -0.46 -9.25 3.12
C VAL A 159 -1.70 -8.59 2.53
N VAL A 160 -1.53 -7.49 1.79
CA VAL A 160 -2.59 -6.76 1.11
C VAL A 160 -2.19 -6.52 -0.35
N HIS A 161 -3.14 -6.64 -1.27
CA HIS A 161 -2.95 -6.40 -2.70
C HIS A 161 -3.74 -5.19 -3.17
N ALA A 162 -3.29 -4.55 -4.25
CA ALA A 162 -4.00 -3.45 -4.90
C ALA A 162 -5.32 -3.91 -5.57
N ASP A 163 -5.53 -5.22 -5.71
CA ASP A 163 -6.73 -5.82 -6.29
C ASP A 163 -7.65 -6.33 -5.17
N THR A 164 -8.81 -5.70 -5.01
CA THR A 164 -9.83 -6.06 -4.01
C THR A 164 -10.37 -7.49 -4.22
N LYS A 165 -10.52 -7.94 -5.48
CA LYS A 165 -10.95 -9.31 -5.77
C LYS A 165 -9.95 -10.31 -5.19
N LYS A 166 -8.67 -10.09 -5.45
CA LYS A 166 -7.60 -10.92 -4.95
C LYS A 166 -7.55 -10.95 -3.42
N ASN A 167 -7.74 -9.81 -2.77
CA ASN A 167 -7.82 -9.73 -1.31
C ASN A 167 -8.98 -10.60 -0.77
N LEU A 168 -10.17 -10.51 -1.37
CA LEU A 168 -11.31 -11.32 -0.96
C LEU A 168 -11.06 -12.84 -1.17
N GLU A 169 -10.51 -13.24 -2.31
CA GLU A 169 -10.16 -14.63 -2.59
C GLU A 169 -9.20 -15.22 -1.53
N LEU A 170 -8.16 -14.47 -1.19
CA LEU A 170 -7.20 -14.87 -0.17
C LEU A 170 -7.83 -14.93 1.22
N ARG A 171 -8.72 -14.00 1.55
CA ARG A 171 -9.40 -14.02 2.85
C ARG A 171 -10.37 -15.18 2.98
N VAL A 172 -11.18 -15.50 1.95
CA VAL A 172 -12.05 -16.68 1.98
C VAL A 172 -11.25 -17.93 2.33
N ALA A 173 -10.11 -18.16 1.67
CA ALA A 173 -9.25 -19.31 1.94
C ALA A 173 -8.65 -19.28 3.36
N ALA A 174 -8.20 -18.11 3.81
CA ALA A 174 -7.61 -17.96 5.14
C ALA A 174 -8.62 -18.17 6.28
N GLU A 175 -9.85 -17.65 6.15
CA GLU A 175 -10.90 -17.85 7.14
C GLU A 175 -11.33 -19.32 7.22
N ALA A 176 -11.36 -20.04 6.09
CA ALA A 176 -11.60 -21.48 6.09
C ALA A 176 -10.53 -22.23 6.88
N GLY A 177 -9.25 -21.96 6.64
CA GLY A 177 -8.15 -22.56 7.41
C GLY A 177 -8.15 -22.15 8.88
N ALA A 178 -8.49 -20.90 9.20
CA ALA A 178 -8.63 -20.42 10.57
C ALA A 178 -9.79 -21.11 11.31
N THR A 179 -10.89 -21.40 10.61
CA THR A 179 -12.02 -22.17 11.14
C THR A 179 -11.59 -23.58 11.51
N GLU A 180 -10.89 -24.29 10.62
CA GLU A 180 -10.38 -25.65 10.88
C GLU A 180 -9.41 -25.69 12.06
N GLY A 181 -8.41 -24.81 12.06
CA GLY A 181 -7.40 -24.78 13.12
C GLY A 181 -7.97 -24.42 14.49
N LYS A 182 -8.93 -23.50 14.56
CA LYS A 182 -9.62 -23.17 15.82
C LYS A 182 -10.53 -24.31 16.29
N LEU A 183 -11.18 -25.01 15.37
CA LEU A 183 -11.99 -26.17 15.71
C LEU A 183 -11.14 -27.31 16.31
N GLU A 184 -9.99 -27.58 15.69
CA GLU A 184 -9.03 -28.57 16.19
C GLU A 184 -8.53 -28.21 17.60
N LEU A 185 -8.11 -26.96 17.80
CA LEU A 185 -7.67 -26.45 19.11
C LEU A 185 -8.77 -26.55 20.16
N ALA A 186 -9.99 -26.12 19.82
CA ALA A 186 -11.14 -26.21 20.75
C ALA A 186 -11.45 -27.66 21.12
N THR A 187 -11.45 -28.57 20.15
CA THR A 187 -11.67 -30.01 20.38
C THR A 187 -10.61 -30.58 21.33
N LYS A 188 -9.34 -30.27 21.07
CA LYS A 188 -8.24 -30.74 21.91
C LYS A 188 -8.29 -30.17 23.33
N ALA A 189 -8.65 -28.88 23.46
CA ALA A 189 -8.87 -28.26 24.78
C ALA A 189 -9.99 -28.98 25.57
N LYS A 190 -11.06 -29.36 24.90
CA LYS A 190 -12.19 -30.14 25.55
C LYS A 190 -11.74 -31.48 26.00
N GLU A 191 -11.01 -32.24 25.18
CA GLU A 191 -10.46 -33.55 25.54
C GLU A 191 -9.56 -33.49 26.78
N LEU A 192 -8.84 -32.39 26.98
CA LEU A 192 -7.93 -32.14 28.10
C LEU A 192 -8.66 -31.54 29.34
N GLY A 193 -9.94 -31.26 29.27
CA GLY A 193 -10.70 -30.65 30.35
C GLY A 193 -10.48 -29.13 30.51
N TYR A 194 -10.01 -28.45 29.48
CA TYR A 194 -9.77 -26.99 29.49
C TYR A 194 -11.00 -26.24 28.96
N ASP A 195 -12.13 -26.34 29.71
CA ASP A 195 -13.43 -25.83 29.26
C ASP A 195 -13.40 -24.32 28.89
N ALA A 196 -12.76 -23.49 29.68
CA ALA A 196 -12.67 -22.05 29.39
C ALA A 196 -11.93 -21.74 28.06
N ILE A 197 -10.91 -22.54 27.74
CA ILE A 197 -10.19 -22.43 26.46
C ILE A 197 -11.09 -22.94 25.33
N HIS A 198 -11.70 -24.11 25.51
CA HIS A 198 -12.63 -24.67 24.54
C HIS A 198 -13.73 -23.69 24.19
N ASP A 199 -14.45 -23.17 25.17
CA ASP A 199 -15.59 -22.27 24.93
C ASP A 199 -15.17 -20.99 24.18
N THR A 200 -14.07 -20.38 24.61
CA THR A 200 -13.55 -19.17 23.97
C THR A 200 -13.13 -19.42 22.51
N VAL A 201 -12.37 -20.47 22.25
CA VAL A 201 -11.84 -20.75 20.91
C VAL A 201 -12.93 -21.27 19.98
N HIS A 202 -13.90 -22.03 20.53
CA HIS A 202 -15.04 -22.52 19.75
C HIS A 202 -15.94 -21.37 19.26
N GLU A 203 -16.18 -20.34 20.07
CA GLU A 203 -16.91 -19.14 19.61
C GLU A 203 -16.11 -18.40 18.52
N MET A 204 -14.79 -18.24 18.67
CA MET A 204 -13.95 -17.68 17.62
C MET A 204 -14.01 -18.50 16.32
N CYS A 205 -14.04 -19.84 16.41
CA CYS A 205 -14.20 -20.71 15.23
C CYS A 205 -15.49 -20.39 14.45
N LYS A 206 -16.59 -20.13 15.14
CA LYS A 206 -17.86 -19.72 14.51
C LYS A 206 -17.76 -18.34 13.86
N ASP A 207 -17.00 -17.41 14.46
CA ASP A 207 -16.76 -16.10 13.90
C ASP A 207 -15.97 -16.20 12.59
N GLU A 208 -14.91 -17.03 12.53
CA GLU A 208 -14.15 -17.24 11.28
C GLU A 208 -15.02 -17.83 10.16
N ALA A 209 -15.89 -18.79 10.48
CA ALA A 209 -16.83 -19.34 9.51
C ALA A 209 -17.81 -18.27 8.98
N ARG A 210 -18.25 -17.36 9.84
CA ARG A 210 -19.11 -16.23 9.48
C ARG A 210 -18.34 -15.20 8.62
N HIS A 211 -17.08 -14.88 8.95
CA HIS A 211 -16.20 -14.00 8.17
C HIS A 211 -15.97 -14.57 6.77
N GLY A 212 -15.61 -15.84 6.67
CA GLY A 212 -15.40 -16.52 5.39
C GLY A 212 -16.65 -16.50 4.51
N SER A 213 -17.81 -16.80 5.10
CA SER A 213 -19.10 -16.73 4.40
C SER A 213 -19.44 -15.34 3.91
N ALA A 214 -19.14 -14.31 4.70
CA ALA A 214 -19.35 -12.91 4.32
C ALA A 214 -18.45 -12.51 3.14
N PHE A 215 -17.14 -12.83 3.19
CA PHE A 215 -16.21 -12.55 2.10
C PHE A 215 -16.57 -13.30 0.82
N GLN A 216 -16.98 -14.57 0.92
CA GLN A 216 -17.45 -15.34 -0.23
C GLN A 216 -18.71 -14.72 -0.86
N GLY A 217 -19.66 -14.27 -0.05
CA GLY A 217 -20.85 -13.57 -0.50
C GLY A 217 -20.53 -12.27 -1.26
N LEU A 218 -19.59 -11.47 -0.74
CA LEU A 218 -19.11 -10.25 -1.39
C LEU A 218 -18.39 -10.56 -2.70
N LEU A 219 -17.52 -11.58 -2.72
CA LEU A 219 -16.81 -12.01 -3.92
C LEU A 219 -17.81 -12.41 -5.03
N GLY A 220 -18.82 -13.22 -4.70
CA GLY A 220 -19.86 -13.62 -5.66
C GLY A 220 -20.79 -12.50 -6.10
N ARG A 221 -20.93 -11.45 -5.28
CA ARG A 221 -21.79 -10.30 -5.60
C ARG A 221 -21.12 -9.31 -6.54
N TYR A 222 -19.84 -8.99 -6.32
CA TYR A 222 -19.15 -7.90 -7.01
C TYR A 222 -18.20 -8.37 -8.12
N PHE A 223 -17.76 -9.62 -8.10
CA PHE A 223 -16.74 -10.15 -9.01
C PHE A 223 -17.18 -11.44 -9.71
N LYS A 224 -18.33 -11.37 -10.37
CA LYS A 224 -18.89 -12.45 -11.20
C LYS A 224 -18.04 -12.76 -12.42
#